data_a8a9049f8f93b7993d3a3e780802f541
#
_entry.id   a8a9049f8f93b7993d3a3e780802f541
#
_cell.length_a   1.000
_cell.length_b   1.000
_cell.length_c   1.000
_cell.angle_alpha   90.00
_cell.angle_beta   90.00
_cell.angle_gamma   90.00
#
_symmetry.space_group_name_H-M   'P 1'
#
loop_
_entity.id
_entity.type
_entity.pdbx_description
1 polymer ?
#
loop_
_entity_poly.entity_id
_entity_poly.type
_entity_poly.pdbx_seq_one_letter_code
_entity_poly.pdbx_strand_id
1 'polypeptide(L)'
;MNMTIRKGLMLVAAMLLHMPLMADGEGKLVPTWNAQNVILPASQVTPNTTWTAQAMVFSAGRRYTDSDYNHVWGTPPSDADGRKWYEPNYRLTNDTQSWKEQTSPFSSDEYYMGARSFRWITVDMTGDIYLRRSFTLDAPVAGDLFLACGHDDAPAEYYLNGELVFSATDGWNNDERILLTPEQKALIKTNGEENILALHVHQNWGGAFADCGLYEADMLRVVELLPTLAAGSWPCCYYLLNSNEELGSLSPKEWTGRCADDDDWVWGYGPLSNSHDRFLETYWGSERQPLLLRRHFTLTAEELEHAVQSTIQLSCSYDENPKVYLNGTLIWQTNGWNDNNYAHYDLTDAQKQLLREGDNVLAVSLMAGNGGGHIDLGLFSTSIEQPTAIEAIPAADHPSTSWSSHVYNLSGQRVATQPTHLPKGIYVSQGRKILITK
;
A
#
# COMPACT_ATOMS: atom_id res chain seq x y z
N MET A 1 -10.77 23.34 1.24
CA MET A 1 -10.58 22.47 0.07
C MET A 1 -9.29 21.63 0.15
N ASN A 2 -8.66 21.46 1.33
CA ASN A 2 -7.37 20.77 1.50
C ASN A 2 -7.43 19.51 2.37
N MET A 3 -8.64 19.02 2.69
CA MET A 3 -8.77 17.87 3.62
C MET A 3 -8.86 16.50 2.91
N THR A 4 -9.22 16.48 1.64
CA THR A 4 -9.45 15.25 0.88
C THR A 4 -8.14 14.63 0.37
N ILE A 5 -7.15 15.44 0.00
CA ILE A 5 -5.83 14.96 -0.47
C ILE A 5 -5.04 14.31 0.69
N ARG A 6 -5.16 14.83 1.92
CA ARG A 6 -4.45 14.28 3.08
C ARG A 6 -4.90 12.85 3.46
N LYS A 7 -6.17 12.50 3.21
CA LYS A 7 -6.69 11.15 3.55
C LYS A 7 -6.22 10.06 2.55
N GLY A 8 -6.02 10.41 1.29
CA GLY A 8 -5.51 9.47 0.29
C GLY A 8 -4.04 9.08 0.54
N LEU A 9 -3.20 10.02 0.99
CA LEU A 9 -1.80 9.73 1.34
C LEU A 9 -1.65 8.90 2.62
N MET A 10 -2.54 9.07 3.60
CA MET A 10 -2.51 8.25 4.82
C MET A 10 -2.70 6.74 4.54
N LEU A 11 -3.51 6.37 3.54
CA LEU A 11 -3.69 4.97 3.15
C LEU A 11 -2.44 4.36 2.49
N VAL A 12 -1.69 5.17 1.73
CA VAL A 12 -0.48 4.69 1.04
C VAL A 12 0.62 4.27 2.01
N ALA A 13 0.75 4.96 3.14
CA ALA A 13 1.79 4.64 4.12
C ALA A 13 1.49 3.33 4.89
N ALA A 14 0.23 3.00 5.13
CA ALA A 14 -0.15 1.71 5.71
C ALA A 14 0.21 0.53 4.79
N MET A 15 0.24 0.74 3.47
CA MET A 15 0.65 -0.27 2.49
C MET A 15 2.14 -0.56 2.45
N LEU A 16 2.99 0.40 2.82
CA LEU A 16 4.44 0.22 2.80
C LEU A 16 4.91 -0.91 3.72
N LEU A 17 4.10 -1.27 4.71
CA LEU A 17 4.42 -2.27 5.73
C LEU A 17 4.36 -3.72 5.25
N HIS A 18 3.71 -4.03 4.13
CA HIS A 18 3.43 -5.41 3.71
C HIS A 18 4.07 -5.82 2.37
N MET A 19 4.97 -5.02 1.82
CA MET A 19 5.54 -5.31 0.50
C MET A 19 7.04 -5.66 0.56
N PRO A 20 7.53 -6.71 -0.15
CA PRO A 20 8.95 -7.07 -0.15
C PRO A 20 9.82 -5.98 -0.79
N LEU A 21 10.95 -5.72 -0.15
CA LEU A 21 11.94 -4.73 -0.51
C LEU A 21 12.61 -5.06 -1.85
N MET A 22 12.65 -4.11 -2.76
CA MET A 22 13.59 -4.12 -3.89
C MET A 22 14.77 -3.20 -3.56
N ALA A 23 15.97 -3.79 -3.59
CA ALA A 23 17.22 -3.13 -3.18
C ALA A 23 17.88 -2.41 -4.36
N ASP A 24 17.23 -1.40 -4.94
CA ASP A 24 17.87 -0.49 -5.88
C ASP A 24 17.38 0.92 -5.59
N GLY A 25 18.31 1.89 -5.51
CA GLY A 25 18.06 3.28 -5.12
C GLY A 25 17.06 4.08 -5.98
N GLU A 26 16.32 3.40 -6.86
CA GLU A 26 15.29 3.99 -7.72
C GLU A 26 13.90 4.13 -7.04
N GLY A 27 13.71 3.59 -5.82
CA GLY A 27 12.42 3.59 -5.13
C GLY A 27 11.42 2.59 -5.69
N LYS A 28 10.34 2.37 -4.96
CA LYS A 28 9.26 1.43 -5.31
C LYS A 28 8.11 2.17 -5.95
N LEU A 29 7.56 1.62 -7.04
CA LEU A 29 6.32 2.10 -7.65
C LEU A 29 5.13 1.39 -7.03
N VAL A 30 4.19 2.16 -6.49
CA VAL A 30 2.96 1.68 -5.86
C VAL A 30 1.76 2.26 -6.59
N PRO A 31 0.80 1.44 -7.05
CA PRO A 31 -0.42 1.97 -7.65
C PRO A 31 -1.21 2.77 -6.62
N THR A 32 -1.61 3.96 -6.99
CA THR A 32 -2.50 4.82 -6.21
C THR A 32 -3.65 5.32 -7.07
N TRP A 33 -4.57 6.06 -6.49
CA TRP A 33 -5.74 6.57 -7.19
C TRP A 33 -6.08 7.99 -6.74
N ASN A 34 -6.84 8.68 -7.56
CA ASN A 34 -7.52 9.93 -7.19
C ASN A 34 -9.02 9.84 -7.47
N ALA A 35 -9.79 10.83 -7.05
CA ALA A 35 -11.25 10.78 -7.16
C ALA A 35 -11.79 10.72 -8.60
N GLN A 36 -10.98 11.02 -9.60
CA GLN A 36 -11.35 10.98 -11.03
C GLN A 36 -11.04 9.63 -11.66
N ASN A 37 -10.22 8.82 -11.00
CA ASN A 37 -9.69 7.55 -11.53
C ASN A 37 -10.49 6.32 -11.04
N VAL A 38 -11.64 6.53 -10.42
CA VAL A 38 -12.47 5.44 -9.86
C VAL A 38 -13.37 4.87 -10.93
N ILE A 39 -13.17 3.61 -11.31
CA ILE A 39 -14.08 2.85 -12.18
C ILE A 39 -15.12 2.12 -11.34
N LEU A 40 -14.65 1.35 -10.37
CA LEU A 40 -15.47 0.68 -9.35
C LEU A 40 -14.87 0.97 -7.97
N PRO A 41 -15.59 1.65 -7.08
CA PRO A 41 -15.05 1.93 -5.75
C PRO A 41 -15.01 0.67 -4.87
N ALA A 42 -13.91 0.44 -4.17
CA ALA A 42 -13.82 -0.47 -3.04
C ALA A 42 -14.08 0.33 -1.75
N SER A 43 -14.73 -0.29 -0.77
CA SER A 43 -15.13 0.44 0.46
C SER A 43 -13.93 0.83 1.32
N GLN A 44 -12.86 0.04 1.31
CA GLN A 44 -11.62 0.34 2.03
C GLN A 44 -10.80 1.44 1.34
N VAL A 45 -10.73 1.41 0.03
CA VAL A 45 -9.92 2.35 -0.77
C VAL A 45 -10.63 3.69 -0.92
N THR A 46 -11.96 3.67 -1.11
CA THR A 46 -12.78 4.89 -1.26
C THR A 46 -13.67 5.08 -0.01
N PRO A 47 -13.20 5.80 1.02
CA PRO A 47 -13.90 5.93 2.29
C PRO A 47 -15.32 6.45 2.14
N ASN A 48 -16.24 5.94 2.96
CA ASN A 48 -17.67 6.27 2.99
C ASN A 48 -18.42 5.94 1.69
N THR A 49 -17.88 5.07 0.86
CA THR A 49 -18.54 4.57 -0.34
C THR A 49 -19.15 3.20 -0.07
N THR A 50 -20.37 3.02 -0.56
CA THR A 50 -21.03 1.72 -0.62
C THR A 50 -21.28 1.35 -2.07
N TRP A 51 -21.30 0.05 -2.35
CA TRP A 51 -21.59 -0.50 -3.65
C TRP A 51 -22.48 -1.75 -3.52
N THR A 52 -23.17 -2.13 -4.58
CA THR A 52 -24.03 -3.31 -4.59
C THR A 52 -23.41 -4.44 -5.38
N ALA A 53 -23.69 -5.67 -4.96
CA ALA A 53 -23.33 -6.89 -5.66
C ALA A 53 -24.42 -7.94 -5.51
N GLN A 54 -24.44 -8.87 -6.43
CA GLN A 54 -25.13 -10.15 -6.22
C GLN A 54 -24.24 -10.99 -5.30
N ALA A 55 -24.76 -11.39 -4.16
CA ALA A 55 -24.05 -12.15 -3.13
C ALA A 55 -24.68 -13.53 -2.92
N MET A 56 -23.84 -14.56 -2.78
CA MET A 56 -24.23 -15.89 -2.32
C MET A 56 -23.33 -16.29 -1.16
N VAL A 57 -23.91 -16.76 -0.07
CA VAL A 57 -23.19 -17.10 1.17
C VAL A 57 -23.43 -18.55 1.52
N PHE A 58 -22.35 -19.26 1.85
CA PHE A 58 -22.38 -20.59 2.44
C PHE A 58 -21.75 -20.49 3.85
N SER A 59 -22.53 -20.84 4.86
CA SER A 59 -22.01 -20.89 6.23
C SER A 59 -22.12 -22.32 6.77
N ALA A 60 -21.04 -22.84 7.28
CA ALA A 60 -21.02 -24.16 7.91
C ALA A 60 -21.75 -24.18 9.26
N GLY A 61 -22.02 -23.02 9.86
CA GLY A 61 -22.61 -22.90 11.19
C GLY A 61 -21.76 -23.48 12.31
N ARG A 62 -20.44 -23.66 12.06
CA ARG A 62 -19.49 -24.31 12.97
C ARG A 62 -18.35 -23.37 13.29
N ARG A 63 -17.81 -23.48 14.51
CA ARG A 63 -16.65 -22.74 14.96
C ARG A 63 -15.35 -23.49 14.65
N TYR A 64 -14.30 -22.76 14.45
CA TYR A 64 -12.93 -23.26 14.31
C TYR A 64 -12.50 -24.24 15.44
N THR A 65 -13.01 -24.05 16.67
CA THR A 65 -12.69 -24.87 17.85
C THR A 65 -13.45 -26.18 17.92
N ASP A 66 -14.39 -26.46 17.02
CA ASP A 66 -15.19 -27.66 17.04
C ASP A 66 -14.36 -28.87 16.58
N SER A 67 -14.46 -30.00 17.31
CA SER A 67 -13.61 -31.19 17.11
C SER A 67 -13.80 -31.91 15.75
N ASP A 68 -14.89 -31.61 15.06
CA ASP A 68 -15.22 -32.11 13.73
C ASP A 68 -15.18 -31.01 12.67
N TYR A 69 -14.27 -30.05 12.87
CA TYR A 69 -13.96 -29.00 11.93
C TYR A 69 -13.42 -29.59 10.62
N ASN A 70 -14.34 -29.88 9.74
CA ASN A 70 -14.03 -30.16 8.36
C ASN A 70 -14.44 -28.93 7.56
N HIS A 71 -13.52 -28.37 6.83
CA HIS A 71 -13.79 -27.28 5.89
C HIS A 71 -14.88 -27.71 4.90
N VAL A 72 -16.13 -27.33 5.16
CA VAL A 72 -17.19 -27.52 4.20
C VAL A 72 -17.20 -26.31 3.28
N TRP A 73 -16.56 -26.44 2.15
CA TRP A 73 -16.55 -25.44 1.11
C TRP A 73 -17.88 -25.49 0.35
N GLY A 74 -18.62 -24.40 0.40
CA GLY A 74 -19.76 -24.21 -0.48
C GLY A 74 -19.27 -23.63 -1.81
N THR A 75 -19.77 -24.15 -2.92
CA THR A 75 -19.49 -23.58 -4.25
C THR A 75 -20.81 -23.33 -4.98
N PRO A 76 -21.03 -22.13 -5.56
CA PRO A 76 -22.21 -21.89 -6.37
C PRO A 76 -22.32 -22.90 -7.51
N PRO A 77 -23.51 -23.49 -7.73
CA PRO A 77 -23.70 -24.44 -8.83
C PRO A 77 -23.48 -23.75 -10.18
N SER A 78 -23.11 -24.53 -11.20
CA SER A 78 -23.17 -24.05 -12.58
C SER A 78 -24.62 -23.74 -12.96
N ASP A 79 -24.82 -22.77 -13.83
CA ASP A 79 -26.17 -22.49 -14.38
C ASP A 79 -26.64 -23.60 -15.34
N ALA A 80 -27.85 -23.46 -15.87
CA ALA A 80 -28.44 -24.43 -16.77
C ALA A 80 -27.65 -24.63 -18.09
N ASP A 81 -26.83 -23.66 -18.45
CA ASP A 81 -25.95 -23.72 -19.62
C ASP A 81 -24.52 -24.21 -19.26
N GLY A 82 -24.28 -24.59 -17.99
CA GLY A 82 -23.01 -25.13 -17.51
C GLY A 82 -21.98 -24.05 -17.15
N ARG A 83 -22.34 -22.76 -17.18
CA ARG A 83 -21.43 -21.66 -16.86
C ARG A 83 -21.14 -21.60 -15.35
N LYS A 84 -19.94 -21.16 -15.04
CA LYS A 84 -19.51 -20.97 -13.66
C LYS A 84 -19.93 -19.59 -13.14
N TRP A 85 -20.08 -19.49 -11.84
CA TRP A 85 -20.55 -18.29 -11.16
C TRP A 85 -19.75 -17.02 -11.47
N TYR A 86 -18.49 -17.11 -11.84
CA TYR A 86 -17.60 -16.00 -12.18
C TYR A 86 -17.60 -15.62 -13.67
N GLU A 87 -18.27 -16.39 -14.53
CA GLU A 87 -18.30 -16.14 -15.97
C GLU A 87 -19.34 -15.05 -16.32
N PRO A 88 -19.07 -14.25 -17.36
CA PRO A 88 -20.10 -13.40 -17.96
C PRO A 88 -21.30 -14.23 -18.43
N ASN A 89 -22.47 -13.65 -18.42
CA ASN A 89 -23.73 -14.32 -18.80
C ASN A 89 -24.16 -15.52 -17.93
N TYR A 90 -23.51 -15.77 -16.80
CA TYR A 90 -24.00 -16.72 -15.80
C TYR A 90 -25.41 -16.32 -15.35
N ARG A 91 -26.34 -17.25 -15.40
CA ARG A 91 -27.74 -17.01 -15.03
C ARG A 91 -27.92 -17.20 -13.52
N LEU A 92 -28.24 -16.12 -12.83
CA LEU A 92 -28.55 -16.16 -11.40
C LEU A 92 -29.78 -17.01 -11.15
N THR A 93 -29.66 -18.03 -10.29
CA THR A 93 -30.78 -18.91 -9.93
C THR A 93 -31.57 -18.36 -8.76
N ASN A 94 -32.90 -18.59 -8.76
CA ASN A 94 -33.84 -18.13 -7.73
C ASN A 94 -34.25 -19.23 -6.74
N ASP A 95 -33.40 -20.23 -6.52
CA ASP A 95 -33.68 -21.26 -5.51
C ASP A 95 -33.32 -20.80 -4.08
N THR A 96 -33.48 -21.68 -3.10
CA THR A 96 -33.28 -21.33 -1.68
C THR A 96 -31.86 -20.98 -1.29
N GLN A 97 -30.88 -21.22 -2.16
CA GLN A 97 -29.48 -20.74 -2.07
C GLN A 97 -29.21 -19.65 -3.11
N SER A 98 -30.24 -18.86 -3.44
CA SER A 98 -30.19 -17.89 -4.52
C SER A 98 -29.28 -16.72 -4.22
N TRP A 99 -28.70 -16.19 -5.28
CA TRP A 99 -28.05 -14.90 -5.28
C TRP A 99 -29.01 -13.80 -4.82
N LYS A 100 -28.53 -12.92 -3.96
CA LYS A 100 -29.28 -11.76 -3.47
C LYS A 100 -28.47 -10.50 -3.66
N GLU A 101 -29.12 -9.44 -4.12
CA GLU A 101 -28.47 -8.14 -4.11
C GLU A 101 -28.25 -7.67 -2.67
N GLN A 102 -27.01 -7.31 -2.37
CA GLN A 102 -26.56 -6.83 -1.09
C GLN A 102 -25.65 -5.61 -1.26
N THR A 103 -25.54 -4.82 -0.21
CA THR A 103 -24.74 -3.58 -0.22
C THR A 103 -23.50 -3.74 0.63
N SER A 104 -22.34 -3.35 0.06
CA SER A 104 -21.05 -3.31 0.77
C SER A 104 -21.06 -2.31 1.94
N PRO A 105 -20.12 -2.41 2.87
CA PRO A 105 -19.06 -3.42 2.99
C PRO A 105 -19.59 -4.79 3.43
N PHE A 106 -18.88 -5.84 3.06
CA PHE A 106 -19.20 -7.23 3.41
C PHE A 106 -18.26 -7.70 4.52
N SER A 107 -18.77 -7.90 5.73
CA SER A 107 -17.95 -8.27 6.89
C SER A 107 -18.66 -9.21 7.85
N SER A 108 -17.93 -9.72 8.86
CA SER A 108 -18.49 -10.54 9.94
C SER A 108 -19.17 -9.71 11.02
N ASP A 109 -18.69 -8.51 11.29
CA ASP A 109 -19.21 -7.63 12.35
C ASP A 109 -19.08 -6.13 12.01
N GLU A 110 -19.56 -5.29 12.93
CA GLU A 110 -19.54 -3.84 12.76
C GLU A 110 -18.15 -3.21 13.00
N TYR A 111 -17.20 -3.96 13.55
CA TYR A 111 -15.88 -3.45 13.92
C TYR A 111 -15.08 -2.99 12.70
N TYR A 112 -15.11 -3.76 11.62
CA TYR A 112 -14.36 -3.41 10.41
C TYR A 112 -14.89 -2.17 9.70
N MET A 113 -16.23 -2.00 9.65
CA MET A 113 -16.82 -1.06 8.70
C MET A 113 -17.95 -0.21 9.30
N GLY A 114 -18.23 -0.35 10.59
CA GLY A 114 -19.31 0.35 11.28
C GLY A 114 -20.70 -0.21 10.96
N ALA A 115 -21.74 0.49 11.44
CA ALA A 115 -23.13 0.00 11.50
C ALA A 115 -23.81 -0.30 10.14
N ARG A 116 -23.13 -0.12 8.99
CA ARG A 116 -23.71 -0.29 7.65
C ARG A 116 -23.23 -1.51 6.89
N SER A 117 -22.34 -2.34 7.49
CA SER A 117 -21.81 -3.52 6.80
C SER A 117 -22.89 -4.60 6.66
N PHE A 118 -22.90 -5.26 5.50
CA PHE A 118 -23.65 -6.50 5.34
C PHE A 118 -22.92 -7.61 6.08
N ARG A 119 -23.48 -8.04 7.21
CA ARG A 119 -22.96 -9.17 7.96
C ARG A 119 -23.30 -10.47 7.24
N TRP A 120 -22.30 -11.07 6.60
CA TRP A 120 -22.50 -12.32 5.88
C TRP A 120 -22.18 -13.57 6.71
N ILE A 121 -21.38 -13.43 7.77
CA ILE A 121 -21.02 -14.50 8.68
C ILE A 121 -20.86 -13.95 10.11
N THR A 122 -20.93 -14.82 11.10
CA THR A 122 -20.62 -14.47 12.49
C THR A 122 -19.12 -14.71 12.74
N VAL A 123 -18.50 -13.85 13.56
CA VAL A 123 -17.11 -14.02 14.03
C VAL A 123 -16.86 -15.45 14.52
N ASP A 124 -15.69 -16.00 14.21
CA ASP A 124 -15.25 -17.37 14.52
C ASP A 124 -16.05 -18.50 13.83
N MET A 125 -16.92 -18.19 12.89
CA MET A 125 -17.60 -19.17 12.06
C MET A 125 -16.90 -19.34 10.72
N THR A 126 -16.97 -20.55 10.17
CA THR A 126 -16.44 -20.84 8.83
C THR A 126 -17.49 -20.70 7.75
N GLY A 127 -17.07 -20.24 6.58
CA GLY A 127 -17.97 -20.08 5.45
C GLY A 127 -17.32 -19.47 4.23
N ASP A 128 -18.12 -19.34 3.18
CA ASP A 128 -17.72 -18.78 1.90
C ASP A 128 -18.67 -17.68 1.49
N ILE A 129 -18.12 -16.58 0.99
CA ILE A 129 -18.90 -15.55 0.29
C ILE A 129 -18.46 -15.46 -1.17
N TYR A 130 -19.45 -15.39 -2.04
CA TYR A 130 -19.30 -15.19 -3.47
C TYR A 130 -20.00 -13.91 -3.88
N LEU A 131 -19.29 -13.01 -4.54
CA LEU A 131 -19.81 -11.72 -4.96
C LEU A 131 -19.65 -11.55 -6.47
N ARG A 132 -20.63 -10.89 -7.11
CA ARG A 132 -20.58 -10.49 -8.51
C ARG A 132 -21.00 -9.03 -8.64
N ARG A 133 -20.11 -8.21 -9.18
CA ARG A 133 -20.37 -6.80 -9.54
C ARG A 133 -20.35 -6.65 -11.04
N SER A 134 -21.34 -5.98 -11.59
CA SER A 134 -21.33 -5.58 -13.00
C SER A 134 -20.90 -4.12 -13.15
N PHE A 135 -20.28 -3.82 -14.30
CA PHE A 135 -19.93 -2.46 -14.70
C PHE A 135 -19.84 -2.35 -16.22
N THR A 136 -19.93 -1.12 -16.72
CA THR A 136 -19.78 -0.81 -18.15
C THR A 136 -18.74 0.28 -18.34
N LEU A 137 -18.02 0.24 -19.46
CA LEU A 137 -17.16 1.31 -19.93
C LEU A 137 -17.52 1.71 -21.34
N ASP A 138 -17.68 3.01 -21.59
CA ASP A 138 -17.99 3.51 -22.92
C ASP A 138 -16.78 3.50 -23.85
N ALA A 139 -15.57 3.65 -23.27
CA ALA A 139 -14.31 3.70 -24.01
C ALA A 139 -13.21 2.96 -23.25
N PRO A 140 -12.14 2.52 -23.94
CA PRO A 140 -10.96 1.98 -23.29
C PRO A 140 -10.30 3.00 -22.37
N VAL A 141 -9.86 2.55 -21.18
CA VAL A 141 -9.04 3.34 -20.26
C VAL A 141 -7.61 3.39 -20.80
N ALA A 142 -7.05 4.60 -20.91
CA ALA A 142 -5.72 4.79 -21.49
C ALA A 142 -4.60 4.38 -20.54
N GLY A 143 -4.70 4.74 -19.25
CA GLY A 143 -3.72 4.46 -18.20
C GLY A 143 -3.69 3.00 -17.79
N ASP A 144 -2.77 2.66 -16.90
CA ASP A 144 -2.74 1.37 -16.26
C ASP A 144 -3.94 1.22 -15.31
N LEU A 145 -4.33 -0.01 -15.02
CA LEU A 145 -5.42 -0.31 -14.11
C LEU A 145 -4.92 -1.15 -12.95
N PHE A 146 -5.43 -0.90 -11.76
CA PHE A 146 -5.24 -1.81 -10.64
C PHE A 146 -6.57 -2.28 -10.07
N LEU A 147 -6.56 -3.53 -9.61
CA LEU A 147 -7.61 -4.14 -8.83
C LEU A 147 -7.30 -3.92 -7.34
N ALA A 148 -8.24 -3.33 -6.60
CA ALA A 148 -8.19 -3.29 -5.15
C ALA A 148 -8.88 -4.53 -4.60
N CYS A 149 -8.14 -5.32 -3.82
CA CYS A 149 -8.59 -6.58 -3.23
C CYS A 149 -8.59 -6.45 -1.72
N GLY A 150 -9.73 -6.75 -1.09
CA GLY A 150 -9.83 -6.82 0.36
C GLY A 150 -10.40 -8.17 0.77
N HIS A 151 -9.69 -8.91 1.61
CA HIS A 151 -10.13 -10.21 2.10
C HIS A 151 -9.66 -10.46 3.54
N ASP A 152 -10.46 -11.22 4.25
CA ASP A 152 -10.17 -11.80 5.56
C ASP A 152 -11.13 -13.00 5.74
N ASP A 153 -10.64 -14.24 5.75
CA ASP A 153 -9.31 -14.83 5.57
C ASP A 153 -8.95 -15.10 4.09
N ALA A 154 -8.38 -16.32 3.86
CA ALA A 154 -8.03 -16.91 2.58
C ALA A 154 -8.40 -18.40 2.53
N PRO A 155 -8.52 -19.05 1.32
CA PRO A 155 -8.22 -18.44 0.03
C PRO A 155 -9.22 -17.37 -0.39
N ALA A 156 -8.71 -16.40 -1.15
CA ALA A 156 -9.51 -15.43 -1.85
C ALA A 156 -9.16 -15.47 -3.35
N GLU A 157 -10.18 -15.35 -4.21
CA GLU A 157 -10.02 -15.42 -5.65
C GLU A 157 -10.81 -14.29 -6.31
N TYR A 158 -10.17 -13.60 -7.27
CA TYR A 158 -10.75 -12.46 -7.98
C TYR A 158 -10.73 -12.71 -9.48
N TYR A 159 -11.89 -12.60 -10.12
CA TYR A 159 -12.10 -12.89 -11.52
C TYR A 159 -12.60 -11.66 -12.27
N LEU A 160 -12.04 -11.42 -13.44
CA LEU A 160 -12.51 -10.40 -14.37
C LEU A 160 -13.00 -11.06 -15.66
N ASN A 161 -14.29 -10.91 -15.95
CA ASN A 161 -14.95 -11.53 -17.12
C ASN A 161 -14.70 -13.02 -17.29
N GLY A 162 -14.59 -13.75 -16.19
CA GLY A 162 -14.42 -15.21 -16.20
C GLY A 162 -12.98 -15.68 -16.02
N GLU A 163 -11.99 -14.80 -16.14
CA GLU A 163 -10.58 -15.13 -15.98
C GLU A 163 -10.08 -14.76 -14.58
N LEU A 164 -9.31 -15.64 -13.94
CA LEU A 164 -8.67 -15.39 -12.65
C LEU A 164 -7.59 -14.33 -12.82
N VAL A 165 -7.72 -13.21 -12.10
CA VAL A 165 -6.75 -12.10 -12.18
C VAL A 165 -5.90 -11.98 -10.93
N PHE A 166 -6.39 -12.45 -9.78
CA PHE A 166 -5.65 -12.49 -8.53
C PHE A 166 -6.16 -13.58 -7.61
N SER A 167 -5.27 -14.19 -6.82
CA SER A 167 -5.63 -15.08 -5.72
C SER A 167 -4.67 -14.94 -4.53
N ALA A 168 -5.23 -14.91 -3.32
CA ALA A 168 -4.49 -15.05 -2.07
C ALA A 168 -4.71 -16.46 -1.51
N THR A 169 -3.67 -17.09 -0.99
CA THR A 169 -3.71 -18.48 -0.48
C THR A 169 -3.72 -18.54 1.04
N ASP A 170 -3.32 -17.46 1.72
CA ASP A 170 -3.22 -17.37 3.17
C ASP A 170 -3.39 -15.93 3.65
N GLY A 171 -3.61 -15.75 4.95
CA GLY A 171 -3.66 -14.46 5.62
C GLY A 171 -4.88 -13.61 5.30
N TRP A 172 -4.78 -12.36 5.67
CA TRP A 172 -5.77 -11.32 5.42
C TRP A 172 -5.11 -10.05 4.92
N ASN A 173 -5.79 -9.30 4.07
CA ASN A 173 -5.34 -8.00 3.60
C ASN A 173 -6.55 -7.12 3.25
N ASN A 174 -6.62 -5.95 3.83
CA ASN A 174 -7.75 -5.05 3.64
C ASN A 174 -7.65 -4.19 2.37
N ASP A 175 -6.45 -3.99 1.83
CA ASP A 175 -6.21 -3.12 0.66
C ASP A 175 -4.98 -3.61 -0.12
N GLU A 176 -5.10 -4.75 -0.76
CA GLU A 176 -4.08 -5.24 -1.69
C GLU A 176 -4.37 -4.68 -3.09
N ARG A 177 -3.37 -4.10 -3.71
CA ARG A 177 -3.49 -3.43 -5.02
C ARG A 177 -2.69 -4.17 -6.08
N ILE A 178 -3.40 -4.79 -6.96
CA ILE A 178 -2.84 -5.62 -8.04
C ILE A 178 -2.90 -4.86 -9.35
N LEU A 179 -1.75 -4.46 -9.87
CA LEU A 179 -1.65 -3.85 -11.19
C LEU A 179 -2.00 -4.89 -12.25
N LEU A 180 -3.01 -4.61 -13.07
CA LEU A 180 -3.42 -5.53 -14.14
C LEU A 180 -2.38 -5.58 -15.25
N THR A 181 -2.05 -6.78 -15.70
CA THR A 181 -1.22 -6.93 -16.91
C THR A 181 -1.96 -6.43 -18.15
N PRO A 182 -1.25 -6.13 -19.26
CA PRO A 182 -1.92 -5.78 -20.53
C PRO A 182 -2.94 -6.81 -20.99
N GLU A 183 -2.67 -8.10 -20.78
CA GLU A 183 -3.57 -9.21 -21.13
C GLU A 183 -4.82 -9.19 -20.24
N GLN A 184 -4.67 -8.99 -18.93
CA GLN A 184 -5.79 -8.86 -18.00
C GLN A 184 -6.63 -7.60 -18.28
N LYS A 185 -5.98 -6.47 -18.57
CA LYS A 185 -6.67 -5.25 -18.99
C LYS A 185 -7.47 -5.45 -20.29
N ALA A 186 -6.97 -6.26 -21.22
CA ALA A 186 -7.67 -6.56 -22.48
C ALA A 186 -8.94 -7.42 -22.31
N LEU A 187 -9.16 -8.03 -21.12
CA LEU A 187 -10.41 -8.71 -20.82
C LEU A 187 -11.59 -7.74 -20.67
N ILE A 188 -11.32 -6.46 -20.42
CA ILE A 188 -12.36 -5.44 -20.17
C ILE A 188 -13.02 -5.08 -21.51
N LYS A 189 -14.32 -5.27 -21.53
CA LYS A 189 -15.16 -4.88 -22.66
C LYS A 189 -15.50 -3.39 -22.58
N THR A 190 -15.59 -2.76 -23.74
CA THR A 190 -15.91 -1.33 -23.89
C THR A 190 -17.17 -1.16 -24.76
N ASN A 191 -17.51 0.07 -25.11
CA ASN A 191 -18.72 0.40 -25.89
C ASN A 191 -20.04 0.05 -25.16
N GLY A 192 -20.06 0.18 -23.84
CA GLY A 192 -21.25 -0.06 -23.02
C GLY A 192 -21.58 -1.53 -22.79
N GLU A 193 -20.72 -2.46 -23.20
CA GLU A 193 -20.89 -3.88 -22.88
C GLU A 193 -20.68 -4.15 -21.39
N GLU A 194 -21.46 -5.09 -20.85
CA GLU A 194 -21.35 -5.48 -19.45
C GLU A 194 -20.06 -6.26 -19.18
N ASN A 195 -19.37 -5.84 -18.11
CA ASN A 195 -18.24 -6.54 -17.50
C ASN A 195 -18.65 -7.08 -16.13
N ILE A 196 -18.02 -8.17 -15.72
CA ILE A 196 -18.21 -8.79 -14.41
C ILE A 196 -16.89 -8.82 -13.65
N LEU A 197 -16.88 -8.21 -12.48
CA LEU A 197 -15.87 -8.42 -11.45
C LEU A 197 -16.48 -9.34 -10.39
N ALA A 198 -15.92 -10.54 -10.26
CA ALA A 198 -16.42 -11.55 -9.33
C ALA A 198 -15.32 -11.94 -8.33
N LEU A 199 -15.71 -12.22 -7.09
CA LEU A 199 -14.78 -12.66 -6.06
C LEU A 199 -15.37 -13.74 -5.17
N HIS A 200 -14.48 -14.56 -4.63
CA HIS A 200 -14.73 -15.55 -3.59
C HIS A 200 -13.78 -15.25 -2.42
N VAL A 201 -14.29 -15.30 -1.20
CA VAL A 201 -13.49 -15.24 0.02
C VAL A 201 -13.95 -16.33 0.97
N HIS A 202 -13.00 -17.10 1.47
CA HIS A 202 -13.24 -18.13 2.48
C HIS A 202 -12.88 -17.60 3.86
N GLN A 203 -13.78 -17.83 4.81
CA GLN A 203 -13.58 -17.52 6.22
C GLN A 203 -13.20 -18.76 7.01
N ASN A 204 -12.05 -18.71 7.68
CA ASN A 204 -11.54 -19.78 8.55
C ASN A 204 -11.80 -19.49 10.02
N TRP A 205 -11.38 -18.30 10.49
CA TRP A 205 -11.37 -17.95 11.90
C TRP A 205 -11.33 -16.45 12.12
N GLY A 206 -11.87 -15.98 13.26
CA GLY A 206 -11.85 -14.57 13.63
C GLY A 206 -12.85 -13.73 12.86
N GLY A 207 -12.45 -12.57 12.46
CA GLY A 207 -13.23 -11.66 11.61
C GLY A 207 -13.26 -12.10 10.15
N ALA A 208 -14.20 -11.57 9.39
CA ALA A 208 -14.31 -11.82 7.95
C ALA A 208 -14.52 -10.51 7.20
N PHE A 209 -13.92 -10.40 6.02
CA PHE A 209 -14.04 -9.23 5.18
C PHE A 209 -13.92 -9.61 3.69
N ALA A 210 -14.72 -8.97 2.84
CA ALA A 210 -14.63 -9.11 1.39
C ALA A 210 -14.92 -7.77 0.72
N ASP A 211 -13.98 -7.32 -0.12
CA ASP A 211 -14.11 -6.08 -0.87
C ASP A 211 -13.38 -6.16 -2.22
N CYS A 212 -13.83 -5.37 -3.17
CA CYS A 212 -13.14 -5.23 -4.45
C CYS A 212 -13.45 -3.90 -5.13
N GLY A 213 -12.49 -3.40 -5.89
CA GLY A 213 -12.64 -2.21 -6.72
C GLY A 213 -11.72 -2.21 -7.92
N LEU A 214 -11.98 -1.35 -8.89
CA LEU A 214 -11.17 -1.18 -10.09
C LEU A 214 -10.89 0.31 -10.30
N TYR A 215 -9.64 0.65 -10.54
CA TYR A 215 -9.17 2.03 -10.62
C TYR A 215 -8.20 2.20 -11.78
N GLU A 216 -8.22 3.38 -12.41
CA GLU A 216 -7.09 3.81 -13.22
C GLU A 216 -5.95 4.21 -12.28
N ALA A 217 -4.75 3.69 -12.54
CA ALA A 217 -3.62 3.84 -11.65
C ALA A 217 -2.88 5.15 -11.88
N ASP A 218 -2.72 5.93 -10.81
CA ASP A 218 -1.58 6.81 -10.67
C ASP A 218 -0.44 6.00 -10.04
N MET A 219 0.79 6.17 -10.51
CA MET A 219 1.94 5.46 -9.95
C MET A 219 2.66 6.38 -8.95
N LEU A 220 2.67 5.95 -7.70
CA LEU A 220 3.41 6.64 -6.64
C LEU A 220 4.79 6.03 -6.50
N ARG A 221 5.83 6.82 -6.73
CA ARG A 221 7.20 6.43 -6.38
C ARG A 221 7.41 6.64 -4.89
N VAL A 222 7.85 5.60 -4.20
CA VAL A 222 8.19 5.63 -2.78
C VAL A 222 9.67 5.33 -2.62
N VAL A 223 10.40 6.25 -2.02
CA VAL A 223 11.81 6.11 -1.68
C VAL A 223 11.95 6.10 -0.17
N GLU A 224 12.58 5.07 0.36
CA GLU A 224 12.86 4.95 1.79
C GLU A 224 14.14 5.73 2.12
N LEU A 225 14.00 6.90 2.71
CA LEU A 225 15.14 7.67 3.23
C LEU A 225 15.68 7.05 4.52
N LEU A 226 14.77 6.59 5.37
CA LEU A 226 15.03 5.79 6.57
C LEU A 226 13.95 4.71 6.67
N PRO A 227 14.32 3.42 6.60
CA PRO A 227 13.35 2.32 6.67
C PRO A 227 12.76 2.15 8.07
N THR A 228 11.59 1.51 8.14
CA THR A 228 11.01 0.93 9.37
C THR A 228 11.29 -0.58 9.41
N LEU A 229 10.75 -1.27 10.42
CA LEU A 229 10.83 -2.74 10.53
C LEU A 229 10.37 -3.48 9.26
N ALA A 230 9.47 -2.90 8.48
CA ALA A 230 9.00 -3.51 7.23
C ALA A 230 10.14 -3.82 6.25
N ALA A 231 11.25 -3.07 6.32
CA ALA A 231 12.45 -3.29 5.53
C ALA A 231 13.53 -4.11 6.26
N GLY A 232 13.26 -4.54 7.48
CA GLY A 232 14.23 -5.22 8.36
C GLY A 232 14.78 -4.31 9.46
N SER A 233 15.76 -4.82 10.22
CA SER A 233 16.40 -4.06 11.28
C SER A 233 17.21 -2.88 10.72
N TRP A 234 17.28 -1.79 11.46
CA TRP A 234 17.94 -0.55 11.04
C TRP A 234 18.89 -0.02 12.14
N PRO A 235 20.08 0.51 11.78
CA PRO A 235 21.07 0.98 12.76
C PRO A 235 20.64 2.28 13.44
N CYS A 236 21.01 2.41 14.72
CA CYS A 236 20.83 3.61 15.52
C CYS A 236 21.83 3.68 16.67
N CYS A 237 21.92 4.84 17.30
CA CYS A 237 22.48 4.94 18.62
C CYS A 237 21.43 5.49 19.60
N TYR A 238 21.52 5.06 20.86
CA TYR A 238 20.55 5.44 21.89
C TYR A 238 21.20 5.68 23.24
N TYR A 239 20.53 6.48 24.07
CA TYR A 239 20.94 6.81 25.43
C TYR A 239 19.76 6.68 26.38
N LEU A 240 19.98 6.01 27.51
CA LEU A 240 18.96 5.79 28.55
C LEU A 240 19.08 6.82 29.66
N LEU A 241 17.97 7.43 30.00
CA LEU A 241 17.88 8.37 31.12
C LEU A 241 17.28 7.66 32.34
N ASN A 242 17.54 8.22 33.52
CA ASN A 242 17.07 7.62 34.78
C ASN A 242 15.61 7.99 35.08
N SER A 243 15.12 9.10 34.55
CA SER A 243 13.76 9.57 34.81
C SER A 243 13.24 10.56 33.75
N ASN A 244 11.92 10.76 33.75
CA ASN A 244 11.29 11.80 32.92
C ASN A 244 11.68 13.24 33.36
N GLU A 245 12.05 13.45 34.62
CA GLU A 245 12.57 14.73 35.09
C GLU A 245 13.95 15.03 34.49
N GLU A 246 14.80 14.01 34.39
CA GLU A 246 16.10 14.13 33.70
C GLU A 246 15.87 14.47 32.23
N LEU A 247 14.97 13.76 31.53
CA LEU A 247 14.58 14.08 30.15
C LEU A 247 14.08 15.50 30.00
N GLY A 248 13.22 15.96 30.92
CA GLY A 248 12.69 17.33 30.95
C GLY A 248 13.73 18.42 31.19
N SER A 249 14.86 18.07 31.81
CA SER A 249 15.96 19.02 32.12
C SER A 249 16.93 19.18 30.94
N LEU A 250 16.97 18.25 30.00
CA LEU A 250 17.88 18.29 28.86
C LEU A 250 17.46 19.33 27.82
N SER A 251 18.43 20.10 27.36
CA SER A 251 18.24 20.97 26.21
C SER A 251 18.25 20.11 24.91
N PRO A 252 17.21 20.16 24.07
CA PRO A 252 17.23 19.44 22.79
C PRO A 252 18.46 19.79 21.92
N LYS A 253 18.98 20.99 22.02
CA LYS A 253 20.17 21.45 21.27
C LYS A 253 21.43 20.62 21.54
N GLU A 254 21.49 19.98 22.70
CA GLU A 254 22.67 19.21 23.11
C GLU A 254 22.77 17.86 22.43
N TRP A 255 21.63 17.28 21.98
CA TRP A 255 21.62 15.91 21.50
C TRP A 255 20.87 15.68 20.15
N THR A 256 20.07 16.65 19.67
CA THR A 256 19.26 16.44 18.44
C THR A 256 19.94 16.93 17.16
N GLY A 257 21.01 17.70 17.28
CA GLY A 257 21.73 18.30 16.16
C GLY A 257 22.69 17.32 15.47
N ARG A 258 23.01 17.58 14.22
CA ARG A 258 23.96 16.78 13.42
C ARG A 258 25.35 16.65 14.04
N CYS A 259 25.80 17.72 14.70
CA CYS A 259 27.13 17.82 15.34
C CYS A 259 27.07 17.52 16.84
N ALA A 260 25.94 17.01 17.35
CA ALA A 260 25.89 16.60 18.75
C ALA A 260 26.75 15.36 18.96
N ASP A 261 27.46 15.35 20.08
CA ASP A 261 28.31 14.23 20.46
C ASP A 261 27.45 13.03 20.87
N ASP A 262 27.74 11.88 20.34
CA ASP A 262 27.12 10.59 20.66
C ASP A 262 28.13 9.45 20.85
N ASP A 263 29.40 9.81 21.13
CA ASP A 263 30.49 8.84 21.37
C ASP A 263 30.20 7.93 22.55
N ASP A 264 29.48 8.43 23.57
CA ASP A 264 29.08 7.68 24.76
C ASP A 264 27.73 6.97 24.61
N TRP A 265 27.07 7.04 23.44
CA TRP A 265 25.80 6.40 23.20
C TRP A 265 25.98 4.92 22.83
N VAL A 266 24.98 4.12 23.18
CA VAL A 266 24.97 2.70 22.85
C VAL A 266 24.52 2.51 21.39
N TRP A 267 25.33 1.82 20.61
CA TRP A 267 24.96 1.43 19.25
C TRP A 267 24.10 0.17 19.27
N GLY A 268 23.05 0.15 18.47
CA GLY A 268 22.10 -0.95 18.36
C GLY A 268 21.32 -0.93 17.05
N TYR A 269 20.33 -1.78 16.99
CA TYR A 269 19.45 -1.90 15.85
C TYR A 269 18.00 -1.72 16.30
N GLY A 270 17.23 -0.94 15.55
CA GLY A 270 15.78 -0.81 15.75
C GLY A 270 14.99 -1.85 14.96
N PRO A 271 13.73 -2.10 15.31
CA PRO A 271 12.99 -1.42 16.39
C PRO A 271 13.54 -1.69 17.80
N LEU A 272 13.31 -0.74 18.69
CA LEU A 272 13.69 -0.88 20.09
C LEU A 272 12.45 -1.05 20.96
N SER A 273 12.54 -1.88 22.01
CA SER A 273 11.50 -2.03 23.02
C SER A 273 12.09 -2.38 24.38
N ASN A 274 11.34 -2.09 25.44
CA ASN A 274 11.63 -2.58 26.78
C ASN A 274 10.59 -3.58 27.30
N SER A 275 9.71 -4.07 26.43
CA SER A 275 8.78 -5.17 26.69
C SER A 275 9.05 -6.36 25.77
N HIS A 276 8.80 -7.59 26.28
CA HIS A 276 9.10 -8.83 25.54
C HIS A 276 8.03 -9.21 24.49
N ASP A 277 6.96 -8.44 24.38
CA ASP A 277 5.77 -8.85 23.63
C ASP A 277 5.76 -8.37 22.16
N ARG A 278 6.89 -7.82 21.66
CA ARG A 278 6.93 -7.18 20.34
C ARG A 278 8.14 -7.61 19.52
N PHE A 279 8.04 -7.44 18.21
CA PHE A 279 9.14 -7.51 17.28
C PHE A 279 10.18 -6.44 17.67
N LEU A 280 11.26 -6.86 18.30
CA LEU A 280 12.34 -5.98 18.71
C LEU A 280 13.68 -6.54 18.27
N GLU A 281 14.56 -5.65 17.86
CA GLU A 281 15.96 -5.98 17.58
C GLU A 281 16.83 -5.61 18.77
N THR A 282 16.48 -4.53 19.49
CA THR A 282 17.19 -4.12 20.68
C THR A 282 16.23 -3.98 21.87
N TYR A 283 16.53 -4.71 22.94
CA TYR A 283 15.88 -4.51 24.23
C TYR A 283 16.63 -3.43 25.03
N TRP A 284 15.90 -2.36 25.42
CA TRP A 284 16.52 -1.32 26.25
C TRP A 284 16.07 -1.42 27.70
N GLY A 285 17.00 -1.66 28.61
CA GLY A 285 16.93 -1.44 30.05
C GLY A 285 15.65 -1.90 30.75
N SER A 286 14.98 -1.01 31.45
CA SER A 286 13.78 -1.27 32.23
C SER A 286 12.58 -0.45 31.77
N GLU A 287 11.35 -0.90 32.10
CA GLU A 287 10.08 -0.28 31.73
C GLU A 287 9.92 1.21 32.11
N ARG A 288 10.80 1.77 32.95
CA ARG A 288 10.68 3.13 33.44
C ARG A 288 11.81 4.07 33.01
N GLN A 289 12.59 3.66 32.03
CA GLN A 289 13.68 4.48 31.53
C GLN A 289 13.29 5.21 30.24
N PRO A 290 13.28 6.54 30.25
CA PRO A 290 13.13 7.31 29.01
C PRO A 290 14.29 7.05 28.07
N LEU A 291 14.01 7.15 26.77
CA LEU A 291 14.95 6.88 25.69
C LEU A 291 15.23 8.15 24.90
N LEU A 292 16.50 8.40 24.61
CA LEU A 292 16.94 9.24 23.50
C LEU A 292 17.46 8.32 22.39
N LEU A 293 17.08 8.60 21.16
CA LEU A 293 17.47 7.80 19.98
C LEU A 293 17.92 8.74 18.87
N ARG A 294 18.95 8.33 18.11
CA ARG A 294 19.44 9.03 16.94
C ARG A 294 19.63 8.02 15.78
N ARG A 295 19.13 8.39 14.62
CA ARG A 295 19.36 7.70 13.37
C ARG A 295 20.06 8.64 12.39
N HIS A 296 21.24 8.25 11.97
CA HIS A 296 22.02 8.99 10.98
C HIS A 296 21.71 8.48 9.59
N PHE A 297 21.61 9.37 8.63
CA PHE A 297 21.43 9.04 7.21
C PHE A 297 22.09 10.12 6.34
N THR A 298 22.47 9.72 5.13
CA THR A 298 23.12 10.63 4.17
C THR A 298 22.22 10.80 2.96
N LEU A 299 22.21 12.00 2.39
CA LEU A 299 21.59 12.30 1.11
C LEU A 299 22.62 12.85 0.15
N THR A 300 22.62 12.35 -1.07
CA THR A 300 23.32 13.00 -2.19
C THR A 300 22.61 14.28 -2.60
N ALA A 301 23.22 15.12 -3.39
CA ALA A 301 22.58 16.33 -3.93
C ALA A 301 21.31 16.00 -4.73
N GLU A 302 21.34 14.91 -5.52
CA GLU A 302 20.19 14.45 -6.31
C GLU A 302 19.05 13.95 -5.43
N GLU A 303 19.35 13.12 -4.43
CA GLU A 303 18.35 12.64 -3.46
C GLU A 303 17.73 13.78 -2.66
N LEU A 304 18.52 14.77 -2.26
CA LEU A 304 18.02 15.97 -1.58
C LEU A 304 17.09 16.78 -2.48
N GLU A 305 17.47 17.02 -3.74
CA GLU A 305 16.63 17.74 -4.69
C GLU A 305 15.30 17.03 -4.89
N HIS A 306 15.33 15.72 -5.12
CA HIS A 306 14.13 14.91 -5.24
C HIS A 306 13.28 14.93 -3.97
N ALA A 307 13.88 14.75 -2.80
CA ALA A 307 13.18 14.73 -1.51
C ALA A 307 12.45 16.06 -1.25
N VAL A 308 13.09 17.20 -1.48
CA VAL A 308 12.49 18.52 -1.25
C VAL A 308 11.28 18.78 -2.17
N GLN A 309 11.31 18.25 -3.39
CA GLN A 309 10.20 18.36 -4.36
C GLN A 309 9.06 17.37 -4.08
N SER A 310 9.33 16.31 -3.33
CA SER A 310 8.39 15.24 -3.01
C SER A 310 7.59 15.53 -1.74
N THR A 311 6.59 14.71 -1.44
CA THR A 311 6.03 14.62 -0.10
C THR A 311 6.95 13.77 0.76
N ILE A 312 7.39 14.30 1.90
CA ILE A 312 8.16 13.53 2.89
C ILE A 312 7.25 13.17 4.04
N GLN A 313 7.15 11.88 4.34
CA GLN A 313 6.32 11.36 5.39
C GLN A 313 7.15 10.68 6.47
N LEU A 314 6.97 11.12 7.71
CA LEU A 314 7.40 10.41 8.92
C LEU A 314 6.37 9.34 9.25
N SER A 315 6.82 8.11 9.45
CA SER A 315 6.03 6.99 9.97
C SER A 315 6.60 6.58 11.32
N CYS A 316 5.78 6.55 12.36
CA CYS A 316 6.24 6.28 13.73
C CYS A 316 5.26 5.39 14.49
N SER A 317 5.75 4.25 14.98
CA SER A 317 5.11 3.41 15.99
C SER A 317 5.83 3.63 17.32
N TYR A 318 5.09 3.94 18.39
CA TYR A 318 5.67 4.45 19.61
C TYR A 318 4.86 4.11 20.86
N ASP A 319 5.56 4.03 21.99
CA ASP A 319 5.04 3.98 23.34
C ASP A 319 6.12 4.53 24.30
N GLU A 320 5.96 5.79 24.87
CA GLU A 320 4.90 6.78 24.73
C GLU A 320 5.47 8.21 24.60
N ASN A 321 4.57 9.14 24.20
CA ASN A 321 4.84 10.60 24.16
C ASN A 321 6.10 10.99 23.37
N PRO A 322 6.26 10.58 22.11
CA PRO A 322 7.45 10.86 21.32
C PRO A 322 7.57 12.34 20.96
N LYS A 323 8.81 12.82 20.90
CA LYS A 323 9.19 14.07 20.23
C LYS A 323 10.25 13.77 19.20
N VAL A 324 9.96 14.06 17.93
CA VAL A 324 10.84 13.77 16.80
C VAL A 324 11.45 15.04 16.24
N TYR A 325 12.75 15.01 16.07
CA TYR A 325 13.56 16.15 15.62
C TYR A 325 14.31 15.76 14.33
N LEU A 326 14.35 16.68 13.38
CA LEU A 326 15.18 16.57 12.17
C LEU A 326 16.27 17.65 12.24
N ASN A 327 17.53 17.23 12.23
CA ASN A 327 18.70 18.10 12.27
C ASN A 327 18.63 19.19 13.37
N GLY A 328 18.14 18.82 14.55
CA GLY A 328 18.03 19.72 15.70
C GLY A 328 16.70 20.47 15.84
N THR A 329 15.82 20.37 14.88
CA THR A 329 14.52 21.07 14.88
C THR A 329 13.38 20.09 15.14
N LEU A 330 12.50 20.40 16.10
CA LEU A 330 11.29 19.61 16.36
C LEU A 330 10.39 19.62 15.13
N ILE A 331 10.09 18.45 14.59
CA ILE A 331 9.21 18.29 13.43
C ILE A 331 7.85 17.70 13.79
N TRP A 332 7.79 16.84 14.80
CA TRP A 332 6.56 16.19 15.22
C TRP A 332 6.59 15.78 16.68
N GLN A 333 5.43 15.82 17.33
CA GLN A 333 5.22 15.29 18.67
C GLN A 333 3.77 14.89 18.87
N THR A 334 3.53 13.93 19.75
CA THR A 334 2.20 13.52 20.18
C THR A 334 2.22 13.02 21.62
N ASN A 335 1.04 12.73 22.16
CA ASN A 335 0.91 12.16 23.50
C ASN A 335 0.30 10.75 23.40
N GLY A 336 0.55 9.94 24.44
CA GLY A 336 0.07 8.57 24.52
C GLY A 336 0.92 7.60 23.72
N TRP A 337 0.31 6.54 23.27
CA TRP A 337 0.93 5.41 22.57
C TRP A 337 0.08 4.99 21.38
N ASN A 338 0.69 4.28 20.40
CA ASN A 338 -0.02 3.64 19.31
C ASN A 338 0.42 2.17 19.19
N ASP A 339 -0.48 1.28 19.52
CA ASP A 339 -0.19 -0.14 19.53
C ASP A 339 -0.17 -0.71 18.10
N ASN A 340 1.00 -1.21 17.65
CA ASN A 340 1.25 -1.85 16.36
C ASN A 340 0.81 -1.07 15.10
N ASN A 341 0.37 0.17 15.26
CA ASN A 341 0.01 1.04 14.16
C ASN A 341 1.08 2.12 13.99
N TYR A 342 1.24 2.62 12.76
CA TYR A 342 2.09 3.78 12.52
C TYR A 342 1.26 5.06 12.45
N ALA A 343 1.64 6.05 13.25
CA ALA A 343 1.24 7.42 13.00
C ALA A 343 2.03 7.95 11.80
N HIS A 344 1.33 8.61 10.89
CA HIS A 344 1.93 9.18 9.69
C HIS A 344 1.81 10.70 9.74
N TYR A 345 2.92 11.39 9.46
CA TYR A 345 2.99 12.83 9.45
C TYR A 345 3.75 13.34 8.23
N ASP A 346 3.08 14.10 7.38
CA ASP A 346 3.70 14.73 6.22
C ASP A 346 4.45 15.99 6.66
N LEU A 347 5.74 16.06 6.34
CA LEU A 347 6.55 17.23 6.64
C LEU A 347 6.05 18.43 5.85
N THR A 348 5.96 19.57 6.52
CA THR A 348 5.70 20.85 5.86
C THR A 348 6.87 21.25 4.98
N ASP A 349 6.66 22.16 4.01
CA ASP A 349 7.74 22.65 3.16
C ASP A 349 8.88 23.30 3.96
N ALA A 350 8.57 23.99 5.06
CA ALA A 350 9.57 24.53 5.97
C ALA A 350 10.40 23.43 6.66
N GLN A 351 9.79 22.32 7.02
CA GLN A 351 10.47 21.17 7.64
C GLN A 351 11.32 20.41 6.62
N LYS A 352 10.87 20.27 5.36
CA LYS A 352 11.67 19.66 4.28
C LYS A 352 12.97 20.44 4.03
N GLN A 353 12.96 21.76 4.22
CA GLN A 353 14.17 22.60 4.12
C GLN A 353 15.19 22.36 5.24
N LEU A 354 14.89 21.56 6.24
CA LEU A 354 15.86 21.11 7.24
C LEU A 354 16.80 20.04 6.72
N LEU A 355 16.41 19.29 5.69
CA LEU A 355 17.26 18.28 5.03
C LEU A 355 18.48 18.94 4.40
N ARG A 356 19.58 18.21 4.34
CA ARG A 356 20.88 18.68 3.83
C ARG A 356 21.52 17.60 2.96
N GLU A 357 22.31 18.03 1.99
CA GLU A 357 23.29 17.15 1.37
C GLU A 357 24.30 16.66 2.40
N GLY A 358 24.72 15.41 2.29
CA GLY A 358 25.53 14.74 3.29
C GLY A 358 24.74 14.29 4.52
N ASP A 359 25.32 14.41 5.69
CA ASP A 359 24.77 13.84 6.92
C ASP A 359 23.52 14.57 7.42
N ASN A 360 22.54 13.76 7.81
CA ASN A 360 21.31 14.17 8.48
C ASN A 360 21.08 13.29 9.71
N VAL A 361 20.32 13.80 10.66
CA VAL A 361 19.96 13.09 11.90
C VAL A 361 18.47 13.20 12.14
N LEU A 362 17.81 12.06 12.27
CA LEU A 362 16.47 11.95 12.84
C LEU A 362 16.64 11.53 14.31
N ALA A 363 16.29 12.41 15.24
CA ALA A 363 16.45 12.18 16.67
C ALA A 363 15.09 12.12 17.37
N VAL A 364 14.96 11.26 18.38
CA VAL A 364 13.71 11.05 19.11
C VAL A 364 13.96 11.02 20.61
N SER A 365 13.08 11.68 21.36
CA SER A 365 12.93 11.40 22.79
C SER A 365 11.62 10.67 23.03
N LEU A 366 11.66 9.64 23.87
CA LEU A 366 10.52 8.85 24.29
C LEU A 366 10.41 8.93 25.82
N MET A 367 9.24 9.25 26.34
CA MET A 367 8.99 9.24 27.78
C MET A 367 8.77 7.81 28.26
N ALA A 368 9.07 7.57 29.53
CA ALA A 368 8.71 6.32 30.18
C ALA A 368 7.34 6.46 30.85
N GLY A 369 6.45 5.52 30.58
CA GLY A 369 5.16 5.39 31.25
C GLY A 369 5.12 4.33 32.33
N ASN A 370 3.92 3.80 32.59
CA ASN A 370 3.70 2.72 33.56
C ASN A 370 3.67 1.31 32.92
N GLY A 371 3.79 1.24 31.62
CA GLY A 371 3.82 0.02 30.83
C GLY A 371 5.13 -0.19 30.10
N GLY A 372 5.12 -1.03 29.10
CA GLY A 372 6.24 -1.18 28.18
C GLY A 372 6.44 0.07 27.31
N GLY A 373 7.60 0.16 26.68
CA GLY A 373 7.91 1.18 25.70
C GLY A 373 8.41 0.57 24.40
N HIS A 374 8.13 1.19 23.28
CA HIS A 374 8.70 0.79 22.00
C HIS A 374 8.84 1.97 21.04
N ILE A 375 9.73 1.83 20.11
CA ILE A 375 9.91 2.79 19.03
C ILE A 375 10.34 2.11 17.73
N ASP A 376 9.57 2.34 16.69
CA ASP A 376 9.94 2.11 15.30
C ASP A 376 9.57 3.34 14.49
N LEU A 377 10.48 3.86 13.70
CA LEU A 377 10.20 5.04 12.89
C LEU A 377 11.01 5.02 11.59
N GLY A 378 10.41 5.58 10.56
CA GLY A 378 11.03 5.75 9.25
C GLY A 378 10.66 7.07 8.61
N LEU A 379 11.39 7.41 7.55
CA LEU A 379 11.18 8.61 6.75
C LEU A 379 11.13 8.21 5.28
N PHE A 380 10.04 8.56 4.60
CA PHE A 380 9.76 8.16 3.24
C PHE A 380 9.55 9.39 2.36
N SER A 381 10.11 9.35 1.16
CA SER A 381 9.82 10.33 0.11
C SER A 381 8.83 9.73 -0.88
N THR A 382 7.75 10.46 -1.21
CA THR A 382 6.75 10.01 -2.17
C THR A 382 6.48 11.06 -3.23
N SER A 383 6.42 10.64 -4.50
CA SER A 383 6.09 11.49 -5.64
C SER A 383 5.20 10.75 -6.64
N ILE A 384 4.28 11.46 -7.26
CA ILE A 384 3.51 10.89 -8.37
C ILE A 384 4.44 10.79 -9.59
N GLU A 385 4.63 9.57 -10.08
CA GLU A 385 5.28 9.34 -11.35
C GLU A 385 4.41 9.90 -12.47
N GLN A 386 4.92 10.92 -13.13
CA GLN A 386 4.28 11.37 -14.35
C GLN A 386 4.52 10.32 -15.42
N PRO A 387 3.51 9.90 -16.19
CA PRO A 387 3.72 9.06 -17.36
C PRO A 387 4.79 9.76 -18.21
N THR A 388 5.92 9.09 -18.42
CA THR A 388 6.94 9.64 -19.33
C THR A 388 6.26 9.89 -20.66
N ALA A 389 6.18 11.14 -21.07
CA ALA A 389 5.51 11.51 -22.31
C ALA A 389 6.00 10.64 -23.45
N ILE A 390 5.09 9.94 -24.12
CA ILE A 390 5.42 9.24 -25.36
C ILE A 390 5.61 10.34 -26.40
N GLU A 391 6.87 10.61 -26.75
CA GLU A 391 7.13 11.48 -27.89
C GLU A 391 6.57 10.83 -29.16
N ALA A 392 5.44 11.35 -29.63
CA ALA A 392 4.95 11.01 -30.95
C ALA A 392 5.88 11.66 -31.98
N ILE A 393 6.60 10.86 -32.74
CA ILE A 393 7.35 11.37 -33.90
C ILE A 393 6.33 11.58 -35.01
N PRO A 394 6.12 12.83 -35.48
CA PRO A 394 5.22 13.11 -36.61
C PRO A 394 5.67 12.33 -37.85
N ALA A 395 4.71 11.81 -38.58
CA ALA A 395 4.97 10.97 -39.77
C ALA A 395 5.46 11.73 -41.02
N ALA A 396 5.78 13.02 -40.91
CA ALA A 396 6.20 13.86 -42.02
C ALA A 396 7.42 14.71 -41.67
N ASP A 397 8.33 14.76 -42.63
CA ASP A 397 9.52 15.62 -42.71
C ASP A 397 10.63 15.39 -41.67
N HIS A 398 11.50 14.46 -42.01
CA HIS A 398 12.76 14.25 -41.32
C HIS A 398 13.82 15.26 -41.77
N PRO A 399 14.22 16.23 -40.93
CA PRO A 399 15.58 16.73 -41.04
C PRO A 399 16.51 15.65 -40.45
N SER A 400 17.60 15.44 -41.09
CA SER A 400 18.62 14.43 -40.78
C SER A 400 19.27 14.65 -39.41
N THR A 401 18.63 14.19 -38.35
CA THR A 401 19.30 13.98 -37.08
C THR A 401 19.86 12.55 -37.11
N SER A 402 21.16 12.43 -36.99
CA SER A 402 21.88 11.17 -36.96
C SER A 402 21.46 10.34 -35.74
N TRP A 403 20.54 9.42 -35.92
CA TRP A 403 20.18 8.39 -34.92
C TRP A 403 21.38 7.44 -34.80
N SER A 404 22.25 7.68 -33.86
CA SER A 404 23.41 6.83 -33.59
C SER A 404 23.14 5.71 -32.60
N SER A 405 21.88 5.49 -32.23
CA SER A 405 21.52 4.62 -31.13
C SER A 405 20.58 3.51 -31.53
N HIS A 406 20.72 2.39 -30.83
CA HIS A 406 19.94 1.18 -31.00
C HIS A 406 18.49 1.37 -30.55
N VAL A 407 17.55 0.72 -31.23
CA VAL A 407 16.12 0.71 -30.88
C VAL A 407 15.77 -0.65 -30.29
N TYR A 408 15.06 -0.63 -29.19
CA TYR A 408 14.65 -1.80 -28.44
C TYR A 408 13.12 -1.88 -28.38
N ASN A 409 12.57 -3.09 -28.37
CA ASN A 409 11.17 -3.30 -28.03
C ASN A 409 10.97 -3.20 -26.50
N LEU A 410 9.72 -3.24 -26.02
CA LEU A 410 9.40 -3.17 -24.61
C LEU A 410 9.93 -4.36 -23.78
N SER A 411 10.30 -5.47 -24.43
CA SER A 411 10.96 -6.63 -23.81
C SER A 411 12.49 -6.48 -23.71
N GLY A 412 13.04 -5.31 -24.03
CA GLY A 412 14.48 -5.05 -24.00
C GLY A 412 15.29 -5.68 -25.15
N GLN A 413 14.64 -6.27 -26.16
CA GLN A 413 15.32 -6.83 -27.32
C GLN A 413 15.62 -5.74 -28.34
N ARG A 414 16.85 -5.71 -28.84
CA ARG A 414 17.25 -4.81 -29.93
C ARG A 414 16.54 -5.20 -31.22
N VAL A 415 15.75 -4.29 -31.79
CA VAL A 415 14.94 -4.54 -33.00
C VAL A 415 15.43 -3.80 -34.23
N ALA A 416 16.17 -2.70 -34.07
CA ALA A 416 16.75 -1.95 -35.21
C ALA A 416 17.91 -1.06 -34.77
N THR A 417 18.64 -0.58 -35.76
CA THR A 417 19.68 0.46 -35.62
C THR A 417 19.13 1.86 -35.99
N GLN A 418 17.94 1.92 -36.59
CA GLN A 418 17.27 3.14 -36.97
C GLN A 418 15.75 2.90 -36.96
N PRO A 419 14.91 3.88 -36.58
CA PRO A 419 13.44 3.71 -36.45
C PRO A 419 12.68 3.68 -37.78
N THR A 420 13.32 3.89 -38.92
CA THR A 420 12.67 4.13 -40.21
C THR A 420 11.94 2.93 -40.84
N HIS A 421 12.12 1.72 -40.31
CA HIS A 421 11.53 0.49 -40.85
C HIS A 421 10.86 -0.38 -39.77
N LEU A 422 10.50 0.23 -38.65
CA LEU A 422 9.84 -0.50 -37.58
C LEU A 422 8.33 -0.59 -37.82
N PRO A 423 7.69 -1.73 -37.50
CA PRO A 423 6.24 -1.83 -37.45
C PRO A 423 5.64 -0.79 -36.49
N LYS A 424 4.36 -0.50 -36.68
CA LYS A 424 3.58 0.30 -35.74
C LYS A 424 3.72 -0.28 -34.33
N GLY A 425 4.11 0.56 -33.36
CA GLY A 425 4.31 0.11 -31.99
C GLY A 425 5.10 1.10 -31.13
N ILE A 426 5.30 0.74 -29.87
CA ILE A 426 6.10 1.49 -28.91
C ILE A 426 7.48 0.83 -28.80
N TYR A 427 8.52 1.67 -28.85
CA TYR A 427 9.91 1.27 -28.80
C TYR A 427 10.68 2.15 -27.82
N VAL A 428 11.90 1.75 -27.47
CA VAL A 428 12.81 2.53 -26.62
C VAL A 428 14.09 2.82 -27.38
N SER A 429 14.51 4.08 -27.43
CA SER A 429 15.81 4.50 -27.98
C SER A 429 16.37 5.64 -27.12
N GLN A 430 17.64 5.55 -26.75
CA GLN A 430 18.33 6.53 -25.88
C GLN A 430 17.59 6.81 -24.56
N GLY A 431 17.01 5.76 -23.95
CA GLY A 431 16.24 5.90 -22.70
C GLY A 431 14.87 6.55 -22.86
N ARG A 432 14.42 6.87 -24.10
CA ARG A 432 13.12 7.48 -24.37
C ARG A 432 12.19 6.50 -25.08
N LYS A 433 10.90 6.55 -24.73
CA LYS A 433 9.85 5.81 -25.44
C LYS A 433 9.52 6.52 -26.74
N ILE A 434 9.43 5.77 -27.85
CA ILE A 434 9.13 6.25 -29.19
C ILE A 434 7.87 5.53 -29.69
N LEU A 435 6.89 6.28 -30.17
CA LEU A 435 5.70 5.71 -30.80
C LEU A 435 5.83 5.76 -32.32
N ILE A 436 5.79 4.62 -33.00
CA ILE A 436 5.74 4.49 -34.47
C ILE A 436 4.27 4.31 -34.85
N THR A 437 3.72 5.27 -35.62
CA THR A 437 2.26 5.33 -35.94
C THR A 437 1.91 4.90 -37.36
N LYS A 438 2.92 4.63 -38.23
CA LYS A 438 2.69 4.18 -39.61
C LYS A 438 2.70 2.68 -39.76
#